data_dc82be435b7929d2c0913506eeb12ce2
#
_entry.id   dc82be435b7929d2c0913506eeb12ce2
#
_cell.length_a   1.000
_cell.length_b   1.000
_cell.length_c   1.000
_cell.angle_alpha   90.00
_cell.angle_beta   90.00
_cell.angle_gamma   90.00
#
_symmetry.space_group_name_H-M   'P 1'
#
loop_
_entity.id
_entity.type
_entity.pdbx_description
1 polymer ?
#
loop_
_entity_poly.entity_id
_entity_poly.type
_entity_poly.pdbx_seq_one_letter_code
_entity_poly.pdbx_strand_id
1 'polypeptide(L)'
;MFRIRILSAWVIMTMLFSACADWVNVSPKDEIEADKLFKSENGFKVALIGVYSRMTLLDNYGKRLSYDYIERLAQRYDNYDISVAPSDKTRAEIYDYKNNANAKEDVNSVWVNQFGTIANLNNLLYRLEHEGKDVVLTDGYWNLMKGEALGLRAFHYFDLLRLYGPVYSEDPEMKCLPWRTEFNADQKSLESAGVIAQHILEDLTQAEELLKDDPLNYKNDLNNPFLGLRKHRMNKMAVKALMARVYLWIGDKENAALKAKEVIEQCGLELVISNIQDASLYDETIFCLGMDDMANKLKDDWKSINTYSNELYISYDNANTVFERTTIGLNDIRYRNSYGFIHGNNGLMCRKYLSKDKNYSEKIPLIRLSE
;
A
#
# COMPACT_ATOMS: atom_id res chain seq x y z
N MET A 1 26.35 65.12 -30.09
CA MET A 1 26.80 63.71 -30.20
C MET A 1 26.75 62.95 -28.84
N PHE A 2 27.06 63.54 -27.72
CA PHE A 2 27.11 62.83 -26.41
C PHE A 2 25.71 62.37 -25.94
N ARG A 3 24.66 63.19 -26.08
CA ARG A 3 23.27 62.87 -25.67
C ARG A 3 22.61 61.73 -26.46
N ILE A 4 22.98 61.54 -27.73
CA ILE A 4 22.42 60.49 -28.58
C ILE A 4 23.04 59.12 -28.18
N ARG A 5 24.31 59.09 -27.75
CA ARG A 5 24.98 57.87 -27.29
C ARG A 5 24.47 57.38 -25.95
N ILE A 6 24.00 58.28 -25.10
CA ILE A 6 23.38 57.93 -23.81
C ILE A 6 21.94 57.37 -24.03
N LEU A 7 21.17 57.93 -24.95
CA LEU A 7 19.83 57.43 -25.28
C LEU A 7 19.92 56.03 -25.93
N SER A 8 20.86 55.78 -26.86
CA SER A 8 21.00 54.47 -27.46
C SER A 8 21.48 53.41 -26.46
N ALA A 9 22.34 53.77 -25.48
CA ALA A 9 22.76 52.84 -24.42
C ALA A 9 21.57 52.48 -23.48
N TRP A 10 20.65 53.39 -23.21
CA TRP A 10 19.44 53.12 -22.41
C TRP A 10 18.44 52.21 -23.14
N VAL A 11 18.25 52.40 -24.44
CA VAL A 11 17.37 51.56 -25.26
C VAL A 11 17.93 50.15 -25.38
N ILE A 12 19.26 49.96 -25.52
CA ILE A 12 19.86 48.64 -25.56
C ILE A 12 19.78 47.94 -24.17
N MET A 13 19.90 48.72 -23.08
CA MET A 13 19.80 48.17 -21.72
C MET A 13 18.38 47.72 -21.37
N THR A 14 17.34 48.40 -21.88
CA THR A 14 15.93 47.99 -21.69
C THR A 14 15.55 46.77 -22.54
N MET A 15 16.18 46.57 -23.71
CA MET A 15 15.97 45.34 -24.51
C MET A 15 16.63 44.07 -23.90
N LEU A 16 17.63 44.23 -23.05
CA LEU A 16 18.26 43.08 -22.39
C LEU A 16 17.46 42.55 -21.20
N PHE A 17 16.51 43.30 -20.65
CA PHE A 17 15.64 42.86 -19.55
C PHE A 17 14.36 42.17 -20.00
N SER A 18 14.00 42.23 -21.29
CA SER A 18 12.81 41.56 -21.81
C SER A 18 13.02 40.15 -22.33
N ALA A 19 14.26 39.65 -22.34
CA ALA A 19 14.62 38.37 -22.97
C ALA A 19 14.67 37.16 -22.00
N CYS A 20 14.36 37.32 -20.72
CA CYS A 20 14.53 36.24 -19.73
C CYS A 20 13.25 35.79 -19.00
N ALA A 21 12.05 36.12 -19.49
CA ALA A 21 10.82 35.66 -18.86
C ALA A 21 10.49 34.17 -19.15
N ASP A 22 10.89 33.66 -20.31
CA ASP A 22 10.55 32.29 -20.71
C ASP A 22 11.57 31.21 -20.23
N TRP A 23 12.75 31.63 -19.76
CA TRP A 23 13.79 30.65 -19.34
C TRP A 23 13.58 30.11 -17.92
N VAL A 24 12.73 30.72 -17.12
CA VAL A 24 12.41 30.29 -15.74
C VAL A 24 11.26 29.28 -15.70
N ASN A 25 10.51 29.12 -16.79
CA ASN A 25 9.39 28.15 -16.92
C ASN A 25 9.81 26.85 -17.62
N VAL A 26 10.98 26.32 -17.31
CA VAL A 26 11.32 24.95 -17.71
C VAL A 26 10.72 24.01 -16.67
N SER A 27 9.48 23.55 -16.93
CA SER A 27 8.97 22.36 -16.26
C SER A 27 9.97 21.23 -16.49
N PRO A 28 10.40 20.48 -15.46
CA PRO A 28 11.24 19.31 -15.66
C PRO A 28 10.62 18.43 -16.74
N LYS A 29 11.40 17.93 -17.67
CA LYS A 29 10.90 17.13 -18.81
C LYS A 29 10.15 15.87 -18.40
N ASP A 30 10.25 15.48 -17.13
CA ASP A 30 9.65 14.30 -16.53
C ASP A 30 8.40 14.58 -15.69
N GLU A 31 8.01 15.86 -15.49
CA GLU A 31 6.77 16.21 -14.81
C GLU A 31 5.68 16.60 -15.82
N ILE A 32 4.66 15.77 -15.91
CA ILE A 32 3.43 16.14 -16.63
C ILE A 32 2.67 17.13 -15.73
N GLU A 33 2.44 18.35 -16.21
CA GLU A 33 1.58 19.29 -15.50
C GLU A 33 0.22 18.64 -15.21
N ALA A 34 -0.22 18.65 -13.96
CA ALA A 34 -1.45 17.97 -13.54
C ALA A 34 -2.65 18.34 -14.41
N ASP A 35 -2.75 19.60 -14.83
CA ASP A 35 -3.83 20.06 -15.70
C ASP A 35 -3.78 19.48 -17.12
N LYS A 36 -2.60 19.08 -17.60
CA LYS A 36 -2.46 18.37 -18.88
C LYS A 36 -2.78 16.89 -18.74
N LEU A 37 -2.43 16.29 -17.61
CA LEU A 37 -2.67 14.88 -17.34
C LEU A 37 -4.16 14.53 -17.42
N PHE A 38 -5.01 15.29 -16.76
CA PHE A 38 -6.45 15.00 -16.66
C PHE A 38 -7.30 15.43 -17.86
N LYS A 39 -6.68 15.87 -18.96
CA LYS A 39 -7.38 16.18 -20.23
C LYS A 39 -7.68 14.96 -21.10
N SER A 40 -7.27 13.76 -20.68
CA SER A 40 -7.53 12.54 -21.43
C SER A 40 -7.88 11.38 -20.50
N GLU A 41 -8.68 10.44 -20.99
CA GLU A 41 -8.98 9.18 -20.26
C GLU A 41 -7.70 8.44 -19.88
N ASN A 42 -6.70 8.42 -20.76
CA ASN A 42 -5.42 7.80 -20.46
C ASN A 42 -4.70 8.49 -19.28
N GLY A 43 -4.82 9.80 -19.15
CA GLY A 43 -4.27 10.53 -18.02
C GLY A 43 -4.88 10.12 -16.68
N PHE A 44 -6.20 9.91 -16.63
CA PHE A 44 -6.87 9.34 -15.45
C PHE A 44 -6.36 7.93 -15.11
N LYS A 45 -6.17 7.07 -16.13
CA LYS A 45 -5.58 5.73 -15.95
C LYS A 45 -4.15 5.81 -15.39
N VAL A 46 -3.33 6.69 -15.95
CA VAL A 46 -1.93 6.92 -15.50
C VAL A 46 -1.90 7.44 -14.07
N ALA A 47 -2.78 8.37 -13.68
CA ALA A 47 -2.88 8.87 -12.32
C ALA A 47 -3.23 7.74 -11.33
N LEU A 48 -4.19 6.88 -11.66
CA LEU A 48 -4.55 5.74 -10.83
C LEU A 48 -3.41 4.72 -10.72
N ILE A 49 -2.72 4.40 -11.83
CA ILE A 49 -1.55 3.51 -11.81
C ILE A 49 -0.41 4.12 -10.99
N GLY A 50 -0.24 5.44 -11.03
CA GLY A 50 0.72 6.17 -10.20
C GLY A 50 0.47 5.98 -8.70
N VAL A 51 -0.80 5.85 -8.26
CA VAL A 51 -1.13 5.50 -6.86
C VAL A 51 -0.62 4.10 -6.53
N TYR A 52 -0.88 3.09 -7.37
CA TYR A 52 -0.37 1.73 -7.14
C TYR A 52 1.16 1.69 -7.13
N SER A 53 1.82 2.41 -8.04
CA SER A 53 3.28 2.54 -8.05
C SER A 53 3.81 3.16 -6.75
N ARG A 54 3.14 4.20 -6.22
CA ARG A 54 3.49 4.79 -4.92
C ARG A 54 3.34 3.79 -3.77
N MET A 55 2.34 2.92 -3.82
CA MET A 55 2.15 1.87 -2.82
C MET A 55 3.31 0.86 -2.80
N THR A 56 4.04 0.67 -3.90
CA THR A 56 5.20 -0.25 -3.94
C THR A 56 6.51 0.36 -3.44
N LEU A 57 6.54 1.61 -3.02
CA LEU A 57 7.73 2.20 -2.42
C LEU A 57 8.14 1.43 -1.17
N LEU A 58 9.46 1.37 -0.88
CA LEU A 58 10.00 0.67 0.28
C LEU A 58 9.47 1.22 1.61
N ASP A 59 9.22 2.52 1.67
CA ASP A 59 8.62 3.19 2.83
C ASP A 59 7.10 2.98 2.95
N ASN A 60 6.53 2.15 2.08
CA ASN A 60 5.14 1.78 2.05
C ASN A 60 5.00 0.23 2.04
N TYR A 61 4.12 -0.34 1.23
CA TYR A 61 3.91 -1.80 1.15
C TYR A 61 5.06 -2.55 0.44
N GLY A 62 5.99 -1.85 -0.24
CA GLY A 62 7.19 -2.48 -0.79
C GLY A 62 8.08 -3.12 0.26
N LYS A 63 8.08 -2.62 1.50
CA LYS A 63 8.87 -3.17 2.61
C LYS A 63 8.22 -2.91 3.97
N ARG A 64 8.08 -1.62 4.42
CA ARG A 64 7.73 -1.27 5.80
C ARG A 64 6.37 -1.84 6.22
N LEU A 65 5.35 -1.73 5.38
CA LEU A 65 3.98 -2.18 5.67
C LEU A 65 3.69 -3.61 5.19
N SER A 66 4.71 -4.40 4.87
CA SER A 66 4.54 -5.78 4.43
C SER A 66 5.32 -6.79 5.27
N TYR A 67 6.63 -6.68 5.35
CA TYR A 67 7.47 -7.71 6.01
C TYR A 67 8.54 -7.15 6.94
N ASP A 68 8.74 -5.82 7.03
CA ASP A 68 9.75 -5.22 7.90
C ASP A 68 9.11 -4.56 9.13
N TYR A 69 8.79 -3.27 9.07
CA TYR A 69 8.37 -2.49 10.24
C TYR A 69 7.11 -3.06 10.93
N ILE A 70 6.06 -3.38 10.14
CA ILE A 70 4.80 -3.89 10.70
C ILE A 70 4.98 -5.28 11.37
N GLU A 71 5.82 -6.15 10.80
CA GLU A 71 6.09 -7.47 11.37
C GLU A 71 6.96 -7.37 12.63
N ARG A 72 7.84 -6.34 12.71
CA ARG A 72 8.59 -6.03 13.93
C ARG A 72 7.69 -5.52 15.04
N LEU A 73 6.75 -4.62 14.73
CA LEU A 73 5.73 -4.19 15.69
C LEU A 73 4.86 -5.36 16.18
N ALA A 74 4.61 -6.32 15.31
CA ALA A 74 3.89 -7.55 15.66
C ALA A 74 4.77 -8.59 16.38
N GLN A 75 6.04 -8.27 16.64
CA GLN A 75 7.02 -9.17 17.31
C GLN A 75 7.14 -10.54 16.61
N ARG A 76 7.09 -10.53 15.27
CA ARG A 76 7.17 -11.76 14.45
C ARG A 76 8.60 -12.23 14.23
N TYR A 77 9.58 -11.37 14.45
CA TYR A 77 11.00 -11.71 14.39
C TYR A 77 11.58 -11.83 15.77
N ASP A 78 12.62 -12.65 15.93
CA ASP A 78 13.31 -12.78 17.18
C ASP A 78 14.16 -11.55 17.46
N ASN A 79 14.09 -11.06 18.69
CA ASN A 79 14.99 -10.07 19.21
C ASN A 79 16.36 -10.69 19.39
N TYR A 80 17.27 -10.36 18.47
CA TYR A 80 18.64 -10.80 18.57
C TYR A 80 19.36 -10.03 19.67
N ASP A 81 19.88 -10.78 20.63
CA ASP A 81 20.77 -10.38 21.73
C ASP A 81 20.72 -8.91 22.18
N ILE A 82 19.75 -8.58 23.01
CA ILE A 82 19.58 -7.25 23.63
C ILE A 82 20.83 -6.84 24.46
N SER A 83 21.76 -7.77 24.72
CA SER A 83 22.99 -7.53 25.48
C SER A 83 24.08 -6.84 24.65
N VAL A 84 24.04 -6.97 23.34
CA VAL A 84 24.87 -6.21 22.40
C VAL A 84 24.05 -5.03 21.93
N ALA A 85 24.40 -3.80 22.21
CA ALA A 85 23.69 -2.54 21.94
C ALA A 85 22.55 -2.71 20.92
N PRO A 86 21.28 -2.61 21.32
CA PRO A 86 20.15 -2.96 20.48
C PRO A 86 20.24 -2.20 19.15
N SER A 87 20.13 -2.92 18.04
CA SER A 87 20.02 -2.25 16.74
C SER A 87 18.80 -1.33 16.76
N ASP A 88 18.79 -0.31 15.92
CA ASP A 88 17.66 0.62 15.83
C ASP A 88 16.35 -0.12 15.50
N LYS A 89 16.44 -1.25 14.81
CA LYS A 89 15.30 -2.11 14.47
C LYS A 89 14.75 -2.86 15.69
N THR A 90 15.63 -3.40 16.55
CA THR A 90 15.23 -4.05 17.81
C THR A 90 14.47 -3.10 18.73
N ARG A 91 14.80 -1.80 18.72
CA ARG A 91 14.09 -0.81 19.52
C ARG A 91 12.66 -0.55 19.07
N ALA A 92 12.35 -0.69 17.78
CA ALA A 92 10.98 -0.64 17.29
C ALA A 92 10.16 -1.82 17.84
N GLU A 93 10.74 -3.02 17.93
CA GLU A 93 10.11 -4.22 18.47
C GLU A 93 9.76 -4.11 19.96
N ILE A 94 10.56 -3.39 20.74
CA ILE A 94 10.30 -3.12 22.17
C ILE A 94 9.57 -1.80 22.40
N TYR A 95 9.08 -1.16 21.33
CA TYR A 95 8.32 0.12 21.37
C TYR A 95 9.07 1.30 22.01
N ASP A 96 10.41 1.31 21.95
CA ASP A 96 11.22 2.41 22.50
C ASP A 96 11.31 3.62 21.54
N TYR A 97 10.18 4.27 21.31
CA TYR A 97 10.12 5.45 20.46
C TYR A 97 10.73 6.71 21.11
N LYS A 98 10.91 6.75 22.44
CA LYS A 98 11.41 7.94 23.13
C LYS A 98 12.89 8.17 22.88
N ASN A 99 13.68 7.11 22.91
CA ASN A 99 15.14 7.17 22.93
C ASN A 99 15.76 6.82 21.57
N ASN A 100 14.95 6.50 20.57
CA ASN A 100 15.43 6.06 19.27
C ASN A 100 14.93 6.97 18.13
N ALA A 101 15.87 7.68 17.49
CA ALA A 101 15.58 8.57 16.37
C ALA A 101 15.06 7.79 15.14
N ASN A 102 15.62 6.59 14.87
CA ASN A 102 15.24 5.78 13.72
C ASN A 102 13.84 5.17 13.90
N ALA A 103 13.47 4.76 15.12
CA ALA A 103 12.09 4.32 15.40
C ALA A 103 11.08 5.46 15.18
N LYS A 104 11.43 6.70 15.56
CA LYS A 104 10.60 7.88 15.23
C LYS A 104 10.51 8.13 13.74
N GLU A 105 11.61 7.95 13.03
CA GLU A 105 11.65 8.10 11.58
C GLU A 105 10.78 7.07 10.87
N ASP A 106 10.80 5.82 11.31
CA ASP A 106 9.94 4.76 10.79
C ASP A 106 8.46 5.11 10.95
N VAL A 107 8.04 5.52 12.16
CA VAL A 107 6.68 5.99 12.43
C VAL A 107 6.30 7.16 11.52
N ASN A 108 7.16 8.18 11.43
CA ASN A 108 6.92 9.37 10.62
C ASN A 108 6.89 9.05 9.12
N SER A 109 7.79 8.20 8.65
CA SER A 109 7.86 7.80 7.24
C SER A 109 6.58 7.10 6.78
N VAL A 110 6.05 6.17 7.57
CA VAL A 110 4.77 5.51 7.29
C VAL A 110 3.63 6.54 7.21
N TRP A 111 3.55 7.44 8.21
CA TRP A 111 2.52 8.50 8.23
C TRP A 111 2.57 9.36 6.97
N VAL A 112 3.74 9.90 6.64
CA VAL A 112 3.92 10.80 5.50
C VAL A 112 3.62 10.09 4.17
N ASN A 113 4.05 8.83 4.01
CA ASN A 113 3.81 8.08 2.79
C ASN A 113 2.34 7.68 2.62
N GLN A 114 1.65 7.29 3.70
CA GLN A 114 0.22 6.97 3.66
C GLN A 114 -0.61 8.22 3.31
N PHE A 115 -0.41 9.34 4.00
CA PHE A 115 -1.11 10.59 3.68
C PHE A 115 -0.74 11.16 2.31
N GLY A 116 0.50 10.97 1.85
CA GLY A 116 0.89 11.32 0.48
C GLY A 116 0.14 10.51 -0.58
N THR A 117 -0.14 9.24 -0.31
CA THR A 117 -0.96 8.39 -1.19
C THR A 117 -2.43 8.81 -1.14
N ILE A 118 -2.97 9.10 0.05
CA ILE A 118 -4.33 9.63 0.23
C ILE A 118 -4.49 10.97 -0.51
N ALA A 119 -3.51 11.86 -0.48
CA ALA A 119 -3.55 13.12 -1.21
C ALA A 119 -3.67 12.91 -2.73
N ASN A 120 -2.90 11.96 -3.29
CA ASN A 120 -3.00 11.60 -4.71
C ASN A 120 -4.38 11.01 -5.05
N LEU A 121 -4.92 10.17 -4.18
CA LEU A 121 -6.28 9.62 -4.33
C LEU A 121 -7.34 10.72 -4.28
N ASN A 122 -7.22 11.66 -3.36
CA ASN A 122 -8.15 12.80 -3.26
C ASN A 122 -8.10 13.69 -4.50
N ASN A 123 -6.90 13.94 -5.06
CA ASN A 123 -6.77 14.66 -6.33
C ASN A 123 -7.47 13.90 -7.48
N LEU A 124 -7.21 12.59 -7.58
CA LEU A 124 -7.86 11.76 -8.61
C LEU A 124 -9.40 11.78 -8.46
N LEU A 125 -9.91 11.59 -7.24
CA LEU A 125 -11.36 11.64 -6.94
C LEU A 125 -11.96 13.00 -7.29
N TYR A 126 -11.31 14.08 -6.91
CA TYR A 126 -11.72 15.44 -7.26
C TYR A 126 -11.81 15.62 -8.78
N ARG A 127 -10.77 15.24 -9.52
CA ARG A 127 -10.73 15.35 -10.98
C ARG A 127 -11.76 14.45 -11.68
N LEU A 128 -12.00 13.23 -11.16
CA LEU A 128 -13.06 12.35 -11.67
C LEU A 128 -14.44 13.01 -11.55
N GLU A 129 -14.73 13.70 -10.44
CA GLU A 129 -16.02 14.35 -10.23
C GLU A 129 -16.22 15.60 -11.13
N HIS A 130 -15.17 16.41 -11.32
CA HIS A 130 -15.30 17.71 -11.96
C HIS A 130 -15.04 17.66 -13.47
N GLU A 131 -14.16 16.78 -13.93
CA GLU A 131 -13.70 16.72 -15.32
C GLU A 131 -13.91 15.30 -15.91
N GLY A 132 -13.90 14.27 -15.08
CA GLY A 132 -13.84 12.88 -15.52
C GLY A 132 -15.05 12.43 -16.33
N LYS A 133 -16.25 12.93 -16.04
CA LYS A 133 -17.46 12.55 -16.78
C LYS A 133 -17.43 12.97 -18.25
N ASP A 134 -16.75 14.07 -18.55
CA ASP A 134 -16.61 14.59 -19.91
C ASP A 134 -15.41 14.01 -20.65
N VAL A 135 -14.45 13.43 -19.94
CA VAL A 135 -13.17 12.96 -20.47
C VAL A 135 -13.05 11.43 -20.52
N VAL A 136 -13.59 10.74 -19.53
CA VAL A 136 -13.58 9.27 -19.46
C VAL A 136 -14.80 8.74 -20.18
N LEU A 137 -14.65 8.44 -21.46
CA LEU A 137 -15.76 8.11 -22.36
C LEU A 137 -15.97 6.59 -22.52
N THR A 138 -14.98 5.76 -22.15
CA THR A 138 -15.15 4.29 -22.19
C THR A 138 -16.17 3.87 -21.13
N ASP A 139 -17.18 3.14 -21.55
CA ASP A 139 -18.26 2.69 -20.67
C ASP A 139 -17.73 1.91 -19.47
N GLY A 140 -18.26 2.24 -18.28
CA GLY A 140 -17.87 1.65 -17.00
C GLY A 140 -16.54 2.14 -16.42
N TYR A 141 -15.66 2.78 -17.18
CA TYR A 141 -14.30 3.14 -16.71
C TYR A 141 -14.31 4.23 -15.64
N TRP A 142 -15.22 5.19 -15.72
CA TRP A 142 -15.38 6.19 -14.69
C TRP A 142 -15.74 5.54 -13.34
N ASN A 143 -16.73 4.63 -13.35
CA ASN A 143 -17.12 3.88 -12.16
C ASN A 143 -15.98 3.04 -11.61
N LEU A 144 -15.25 2.32 -12.47
CA LEU A 144 -14.10 1.51 -12.07
C LEU A 144 -13.02 2.36 -11.40
N MET A 145 -12.60 3.45 -12.03
CA MET A 145 -11.53 4.30 -11.48
C MET A 145 -11.94 4.96 -10.17
N LYS A 146 -13.19 5.45 -10.07
CA LYS A 146 -13.71 6.05 -8.84
C LYS A 146 -13.86 5.03 -7.73
N GLY A 147 -14.43 3.86 -8.02
CA GLY A 147 -14.59 2.78 -7.06
C GLY A 147 -13.25 2.27 -6.54
N GLU A 148 -12.25 2.10 -7.41
CA GLU A 148 -10.89 1.75 -6.99
C GLU A 148 -10.26 2.82 -6.10
N ALA A 149 -10.39 4.10 -6.48
CA ALA A 149 -9.80 5.19 -5.70
C ALA A 149 -10.41 5.31 -4.30
N LEU A 150 -11.73 5.13 -4.16
CA LEU A 150 -12.42 5.10 -2.85
C LEU A 150 -11.99 3.89 -2.03
N GLY A 151 -11.97 2.69 -2.64
CA GLY A 151 -11.52 1.47 -1.97
C GLY A 151 -10.07 1.57 -1.48
N LEU A 152 -9.17 2.17 -2.29
CA LEU A 152 -7.78 2.42 -1.89
C LEU A 152 -7.69 3.47 -0.78
N ARG A 153 -8.48 4.55 -0.82
CA ARG A 153 -8.50 5.55 0.26
C ARG A 153 -8.91 4.91 1.58
N ALA A 154 -9.97 4.12 1.56
CA ALA A 154 -10.41 3.35 2.71
C ALA A 154 -9.32 2.38 3.22
N PHE A 155 -8.61 1.69 2.32
CA PHE A 155 -7.51 0.78 2.66
C PHE A 155 -6.38 1.50 3.42
N HIS A 156 -5.95 2.66 2.90
CA HIS A 156 -4.91 3.47 3.55
C HIS A 156 -5.36 4.03 4.90
N TYR A 157 -6.60 4.51 5.00
CA TYR A 157 -7.14 5.00 6.27
C TYR A 157 -7.32 3.88 7.29
N PHE A 158 -7.69 2.68 6.88
CA PHE A 158 -7.79 1.54 7.78
C PHE A 158 -6.42 1.13 8.34
N ASP A 159 -5.37 1.15 7.51
CA ASP A 159 -4.01 0.92 8.01
C ASP A 159 -3.53 2.02 8.96
N LEU A 160 -3.78 3.28 8.64
CA LEU A 160 -3.49 4.39 9.56
C LEU A 160 -4.25 4.24 10.88
N LEU A 161 -5.54 3.87 10.83
CA LEU A 161 -6.37 3.69 12.03
C LEU A 161 -5.83 2.57 12.92
N ARG A 162 -5.38 1.45 12.35
CA ARG A 162 -4.78 0.34 13.10
C ARG A 162 -3.41 0.67 13.69
N LEU A 163 -2.62 1.53 13.01
CA LEU A 163 -1.25 1.87 13.43
C LEU A 163 -1.20 3.04 14.41
N TYR A 164 -2.08 4.01 14.27
CA TYR A 164 -2.03 5.28 15.03
C TYR A 164 -3.28 5.54 15.87
N GLY A 165 -4.31 4.73 15.71
CA GLY A 165 -5.52 4.81 16.52
C GLY A 165 -5.43 3.97 17.81
N PRO A 166 -6.44 4.06 18.67
CA PRO A 166 -6.55 3.24 19.87
C PRO A 166 -6.92 1.80 19.54
N VAL A 167 -6.84 0.92 20.53
CA VAL A 167 -7.57 -0.34 20.49
C VAL A 167 -9.06 -0.01 20.48
N TYR A 168 -9.73 -0.28 19.36
CA TYR A 168 -11.10 0.20 19.10
C TYR A 168 -12.10 -0.20 20.19
N SER A 169 -12.00 -1.43 20.68
CA SER A 169 -12.89 -1.93 21.73
C SER A 169 -12.70 -1.22 23.10
N GLU A 170 -11.60 -0.52 23.30
CA GLU A 170 -11.31 0.18 24.57
C GLU A 170 -11.72 1.64 24.51
N ASP A 171 -11.40 2.35 23.41
CA ASP A 171 -11.69 3.79 23.29
C ASP A 171 -11.97 4.22 21.83
N PRO A 172 -13.16 3.94 21.29
CA PRO A 172 -13.55 4.37 19.95
C PRO A 172 -13.69 5.90 19.82
N GLU A 173 -13.83 6.63 20.94
CA GLU A 173 -13.98 8.08 20.96
C GLU A 173 -12.64 8.83 20.99
N MET A 174 -11.52 8.14 21.16
CA MET A 174 -10.20 8.74 21.11
C MET A 174 -9.93 9.38 19.75
N LYS A 175 -9.60 10.68 19.76
CA LYS A 175 -9.22 11.41 18.56
C LYS A 175 -7.82 10.99 18.10
N CYS A 176 -7.69 10.51 16.86
CA CYS A 176 -6.44 9.89 16.40
C CYS A 176 -5.98 10.33 15.02
N LEU A 177 -6.89 10.54 14.07
CA LEU A 177 -6.55 10.82 12.67
C LEU A 177 -7.34 12.01 12.12
N PRO A 178 -6.75 12.82 11.22
CA PRO A 178 -7.51 13.79 10.45
C PRO A 178 -8.18 13.07 9.27
N TRP A 179 -9.47 13.25 9.05
CA TRP A 179 -10.12 12.82 7.80
C TRP A 179 -9.94 13.86 6.70
N ARG A 180 -9.30 13.49 5.63
CA ARG A 180 -8.97 14.37 4.49
C ARG A 180 -9.58 13.81 3.21
N THR A 181 -10.41 14.61 2.57
CA THR A 181 -11.03 14.29 1.27
C THR A 181 -10.62 15.29 0.18
N GLU A 182 -9.95 16.37 0.56
CA GLU A 182 -9.53 17.44 -0.33
C GLU A 182 -8.04 17.37 -0.64
N PHE A 183 -7.68 17.81 -1.83
CA PHE A 183 -6.28 17.95 -2.23
C PHE A 183 -5.81 19.38 -1.95
N ASN A 184 -5.53 19.67 -0.68
CA ASN A 184 -4.99 20.94 -0.21
C ASN A 184 -4.07 20.71 1.01
N ALA A 185 -3.37 21.78 1.45
CA ALA A 185 -2.48 21.76 2.60
C ALA A 185 -3.15 22.23 3.90
N ASP A 186 -4.46 22.45 3.93
CA ASP A 186 -5.16 22.97 5.10
C ASP A 186 -5.07 22.00 6.27
N GLN A 187 -4.93 22.55 7.46
CA GLN A 187 -4.94 21.73 8.67
C GLN A 187 -6.36 21.21 8.93
N LYS A 188 -6.46 19.93 9.24
CA LYS A 188 -7.72 19.29 9.68
C LYS A 188 -7.57 18.84 11.13
N SER A 189 -8.63 19.00 11.90
CA SER A 189 -8.69 18.46 13.24
C SER A 189 -8.67 16.94 13.24
N LEU A 190 -8.19 16.35 14.34
CA LEU A 190 -8.29 14.91 14.54
C LEU A 190 -9.74 14.53 14.84
N GLU A 191 -10.19 13.46 14.22
CA GLU A 191 -11.48 12.81 14.48
C GLU A 191 -11.31 11.54 15.32
N SER A 192 -12.39 11.07 15.94
CA SER A 192 -12.36 9.88 16.76
C SER A 192 -12.21 8.62 15.91
N ALA A 193 -11.69 7.55 16.51
CA ALA A 193 -11.53 6.25 15.84
C ALA A 193 -12.85 5.73 15.27
N GLY A 194 -13.96 5.95 16.00
CA GLY A 194 -15.30 5.58 15.54
C GLY A 194 -15.75 6.35 14.30
N VAL A 195 -15.53 7.67 14.27
CA VAL A 195 -15.86 8.50 13.10
C VAL A 195 -14.99 8.12 11.89
N ILE A 196 -13.69 7.89 12.10
CA ILE A 196 -12.81 7.43 11.01
C ILE A 196 -13.26 6.06 10.47
N ALA A 197 -13.63 5.12 11.35
CA ALA A 197 -14.15 3.81 10.91
C ALA A 197 -15.45 3.94 10.10
N GLN A 198 -16.34 4.85 10.49
CA GLN A 198 -17.55 5.17 9.72
C GLN A 198 -17.20 5.69 8.32
N HIS A 199 -16.33 6.67 8.21
CA HIS A 199 -15.90 7.21 6.92
C HIS A 199 -15.25 6.16 6.02
N ILE A 200 -14.45 5.25 6.60
CA ILE A 200 -13.89 4.11 5.87
C ILE A 200 -15.01 3.23 5.29
N LEU A 201 -16.03 2.90 6.08
CA LEU A 201 -17.16 2.10 5.62
C LEU A 201 -18.03 2.83 4.59
N GLU A 202 -18.18 4.15 4.69
CA GLU A 202 -18.86 4.97 3.69
C GLU A 202 -18.12 4.93 2.33
N ASP A 203 -16.81 5.09 2.33
CA ASP A 203 -15.99 4.95 1.11
C ASP A 203 -16.10 3.55 0.50
N LEU A 204 -16.04 2.51 1.34
CA LEU A 204 -16.15 1.12 0.88
C LEU A 204 -17.54 0.79 0.33
N THR A 205 -18.60 1.32 0.93
CA THR A 205 -19.98 1.14 0.45
C THR A 205 -20.17 1.78 -0.93
N GLN A 206 -19.66 2.99 -1.11
CA GLN A 206 -19.66 3.64 -2.43
C GLN A 206 -18.80 2.89 -3.44
N ALA A 207 -17.62 2.40 -3.02
CA ALA A 207 -16.75 1.61 -3.88
C ALA A 207 -17.41 0.30 -4.32
N GLU A 208 -18.10 -0.41 -3.41
CA GLU A 208 -18.82 -1.65 -3.72
C GLU A 208 -19.90 -1.42 -4.78
N GLU A 209 -20.69 -0.34 -4.67
CA GLU A 209 -21.71 -0.02 -5.67
C GLU A 209 -21.10 0.36 -7.02
N LEU A 210 -20.05 1.17 -7.03
CA LEU A 210 -19.38 1.59 -8.27
C LEU A 210 -18.69 0.40 -8.98
N LEU A 211 -18.21 -0.56 -8.23
CA LEU A 211 -17.52 -1.76 -8.74
C LEU A 211 -18.46 -2.96 -8.96
N LYS A 212 -19.79 -2.79 -8.87
CA LYS A 212 -20.74 -3.91 -9.01
C LYS A 212 -20.59 -4.68 -10.33
N ASP A 213 -20.27 -3.96 -11.41
CA ASP A 213 -20.06 -4.50 -12.75
C ASP A 213 -18.58 -4.78 -13.07
N ASP A 214 -17.70 -4.77 -12.06
CA ASP A 214 -16.29 -5.13 -12.23
C ASP A 214 -16.18 -6.56 -12.79
N PRO A 215 -15.50 -6.77 -13.94
CA PRO A 215 -15.48 -8.05 -14.63
C PRO A 215 -14.82 -9.20 -13.85
N LEU A 216 -14.13 -8.92 -12.72
CA LEU A 216 -13.41 -9.93 -11.92
C LEU A 216 -12.52 -10.85 -12.75
N ASN A 217 -11.93 -10.33 -13.81
CA ASN A 217 -11.03 -11.12 -14.61
C ASN A 217 -9.67 -11.20 -13.91
N TYR A 218 -9.35 -12.35 -13.34
CA TYR A 218 -8.04 -12.60 -12.71
C TYR A 218 -6.99 -13.12 -13.69
N LYS A 219 -7.37 -13.39 -14.92
CA LYS A 219 -6.44 -13.77 -16.00
C LYS A 219 -5.95 -12.50 -16.69
N ASN A 220 -4.70 -12.56 -17.14
CA ASN A 220 -4.16 -11.46 -17.93
C ASN A 220 -4.92 -11.35 -19.27
N ASP A 221 -5.59 -10.24 -19.49
CA ASP A 221 -6.20 -9.92 -20.77
C ASP A 221 -5.28 -8.97 -21.55
N LEU A 222 -4.51 -9.53 -22.46
CA LEU A 222 -3.59 -8.77 -23.30
C LEU A 222 -4.31 -7.83 -24.27
N ASN A 223 -5.59 -8.08 -24.59
CA ASN A 223 -6.39 -7.24 -25.47
C ASN A 223 -6.91 -6.00 -24.77
N ASN A 224 -7.03 -6.04 -23.45
CA ASN A 224 -7.41 -4.90 -22.64
C ASN A 224 -6.49 -4.77 -21.41
N PRO A 225 -5.32 -4.12 -21.55
CA PRO A 225 -4.36 -3.98 -20.46
C PRO A 225 -4.92 -3.26 -19.22
N PHE A 226 -5.94 -2.41 -19.39
CA PHE A 226 -6.55 -1.71 -18.28
C PHE A 226 -7.46 -2.60 -17.43
N LEU A 227 -8.19 -3.53 -18.05
CA LEU A 227 -9.03 -4.53 -17.36
C LEU A 227 -8.29 -5.83 -17.07
N GLY A 228 -7.13 -6.04 -17.66
CA GLY A 228 -6.27 -7.19 -17.36
C GLY A 228 -5.70 -7.12 -15.96
N LEU A 229 -5.33 -8.27 -15.39
CA LEU A 229 -4.69 -8.37 -14.08
C LEU A 229 -5.48 -7.71 -12.94
N ARG A 230 -6.79 -7.95 -12.87
CA ARG A 230 -7.64 -7.38 -11.80
C ARG A 230 -7.16 -7.73 -10.38
N LYS A 231 -6.37 -8.80 -10.20
CA LYS A 231 -5.67 -9.09 -8.94
C LYS A 231 -4.69 -7.99 -8.50
N HIS A 232 -4.13 -7.23 -9.45
CA HIS A 232 -3.18 -6.15 -9.16
C HIS A 232 -3.85 -4.81 -8.89
N ARG A 233 -5.19 -4.80 -8.79
CA ARG A 233 -5.97 -3.58 -8.58
C ARG A 233 -7.05 -3.81 -7.55
N MET A 234 -7.46 -2.75 -6.85
CA MET A 234 -8.61 -2.78 -5.95
C MET A 234 -9.86 -3.16 -6.74
N ASN A 235 -10.32 -4.39 -6.57
CA ASN A 235 -11.48 -4.93 -7.27
C ASN A 235 -12.66 -5.13 -6.29
N LYS A 236 -13.85 -5.47 -6.81
CA LYS A 236 -15.04 -5.58 -5.96
C LYS A 236 -14.91 -6.60 -4.82
N MET A 237 -14.16 -7.71 -5.02
CA MET A 237 -13.95 -8.69 -3.96
C MET A 237 -12.94 -8.20 -2.92
N ALA A 238 -11.94 -7.43 -3.34
CA ALA A 238 -11.02 -6.76 -2.43
C ALA A 238 -11.72 -5.74 -1.53
N VAL A 239 -12.66 -4.97 -2.10
CA VAL A 239 -13.51 -4.04 -1.33
C VAL A 239 -14.34 -4.80 -0.29
N LYS A 240 -15.05 -5.87 -0.69
CA LYS A 240 -15.84 -6.70 0.24
C LYS A 240 -14.98 -7.35 1.33
N ALA A 241 -13.82 -7.88 0.98
CA ALA A 241 -12.88 -8.44 1.95
C ALA A 241 -12.35 -7.39 2.94
N LEU A 242 -12.08 -6.17 2.45
CA LEU A 242 -11.70 -5.06 3.31
C LEU A 242 -12.86 -4.64 4.23
N MET A 243 -14.11 -4.62 3.75
CA MET A 243 -15.28 -4.38 4.61
C MET A 243 -15.36 -5.43 5.73
N ALA A 244 -15.16 -6.72 5.40
CA ALA A 244 -15.13 -7.78 6.41
C ALA A 244 -14.07 -7.53 7.50
N ARG A 245 -12.85 -7.11 7.09
CA ARG A 245 -11.78 -6.75 8.04
C ARG A 245 -12.16 -5.55 8.92
N VAL A 246 -12.74 -4.50 8.34
CA VAL A 246 -13.15 -3.30 9.08
C VAL A 246 -14.26 -3.64 10.06
N TYR A 247 -15.32 -4.36 9.63
CA TYR A 247 -16.40 -4.80 10.52
C TYR A 247 -15.87 -5.67 11.66
N LEU A 248 -14.99 -6.62 11.39
CA LEU A 248 -14.38 -7.46 12.41
C LEU A 248 -13.61 -6.61 13.44
N TRP A 249 -12.84 -5.64 12.96
CA TRP A 249 -12.00 -4.78 13.79
C TRP A 249 -12.82 -3.87 14.71
N ILE A 250 -13.97 -3.37 14.25
CA ILE A 250 -14.91 -2.58 15.10
C ILE A 250 -15.83 -3.44 15.96
N GLY A 251 -15.75 -4.77 15.86
CA GLY A 251 -16.53 -5.70 16.67
C GLY A 251 -17.88 -6.11 16.08
N ASP A 252 -18.22 -5.64 14.88
CA ASP A 252 -19.43 -6.02 14.16
C ASP A 252 -19.23 -7.38 13.44
N LYS A 253 -19.34 -8.44 14.22
CA LYS A 253 -19.09 -9.81 13.75
C LYS A 253 -20.13 -10.30 12.74
N GLU A 254 -21.34 -9.78 12.80
CA GLU A 254 -22.42 -10.17 11.88
C GLU A 254 -22.14 -9.70 10.46
N ASN A 255 -21.88 -8.39 10.30
CA ASN A 255 -21.52 -7.83 8.99
C ASN A 255 -20.16 -8.32 8.50
N ALA A 256 -19.20 -8.57 9.38
CA ALA A 256 -17.93 -9.19 9.02
C ALA A 256 -18.14 -10.58 8.40
N ALA A 257 -18.93 -11.44 9.05
CA ALA A 257 -19.23 -12.78 8.54
C ALA A 257 -20.03 -12.75 7.24
N LEU A 258 -20.98 -11.81 7.09
CA LEU A 258 -21.74 -11.62 5.86
C LEU A 258 -20.81 -11.27 4.69
N LYS A 259 -19.95 -10.26 4.84
CA LYS A 259 -19.04 -9.84 3.78
C LYS A 259 -17.98 -10.90 3.45
N ALA A 260 -17.44 -11.58 4.45
CA ALA A 260 -16.52 -12.70 4.24
C ALA A 260 -17.18 -13.84 3.44
N LYS A 261 -18.44 -14.20 3.77
CA LYS A 261 -19.21 -15.21 3.04
C LYS A 261 -19.42 -14.80 1.58
N GLU A 262 -19.80 -13.55 1.31
CA GLU A 262 -19.95 -13.05 -0.06
C GLU A 262 -18.63 -13.20 -0.86
N VAL A 263 -17.49 -12.93 -0.25
CA VAL A 263 -16.18 -13.10 -0.91
C VAL A 263 -15.93 -14.56 -1.21
N ILE A 264 -16.09 -15.46 -0.25
CA ILE A 264 -15.84 -16.90 -0.41
C ILE A 264 -16.71 -17.49 -1.52
N GLU A 265 -18.00 -17.12 -1.58
CA GLU A 265 -18.94 -17.65 -2.55
C GLU A 265 -18.81 -17.06 -3.95
N GLN A 266 -18.31 -15.82 -4.09
CA GLN A 266 -18.37 -15.07 -5.34
C GLN A 266 -17.01 -14.78 -5.98
N CYS A 267 -15.88 -14.96 -5.28
CA CYS A 267 -14.58 -14.59 -5.83
C CYS A 267 -14.08 -15.51 -6.94
N GLY A 268 -14.58 -16.75 -7.02
CA GLY A 268 -14.14 -17.73 -8.01
C GLY A 268 -12.69 -18.20 -7.83
N LEU A 269 -12.12 -18.02 -6.65
CA LEU A 269 -10.80 -18.50 -6.26
C LEU A 269 -10.93 -19.68 -5.31
N GLU A 270 -9.91 -20.51 -5.26
CA GLU A 270 -9.81 -21.65 -4.36
C GLU A 270 -8.62 -21.51 -3.42
N LEU A 271 -8.73 -22.10 -2.22
CA LEU A 271 -7.62 -22.14 -1.27
C LEU A 271 -6.49 -23.02 -1.79
N VAL A 272 -5.27 -22.56 -1.64
CA VAL A 272 -4.07 -23.33 -1.96
C VAL A 272 -3.74 -24.26 -0.80
N ILE A 273 -4.20 -25.52 -0.86
CA ILE A 273 -4.07 -26.51 0.21
C ILE A 273 -2.96 -27.55 -0.04
N SER A 274 -2.45 -27.67 -1.27
CA SER A 274 -1.43 -28.64 -1.65
C SER A 274 -0.60 -28.14 -2.84
N ASN A 275 0.55 -28.79 -3.08
CA ASN A 275 1.44 -28.48 -4.22
C ASN A 275 1.83 -27.01 -4.32
N ILE A 276 2.16 -26.37 -3.19
CA ILE A 276 2.50 -24.96 -3.12
C ILE A 276 3.83 -24.75 -3.86
N GLN A 277 3.73 -24.27 -5.10
CA GLN A 277 4.88 -23.86 -5.90
C GLN A 277 5.30 -22.42 -5.57
N ASP A 278 4.34 -21.62 -5.16
CA ASP A 278 4.47 -20.20 -4.86
C ASP A 278 4.18 -19.92 -3.39
N ALA A 279 5.23 -19.52 -2.67
CA ALA A 279 5.12 -19.17 -1.25
C ALA A 279 4.32 -17.88 -0.99
N SER A 280 4.06 -17.06 -2.01
CA SER A 280 3.17 -15.90 -1.91
C SER A 280 1.69 -16.27 -1.88
N LEU A 281 1.34 -17.51 -2.27
CA LEU A 281 -0.03 -18.00 -2.44
C LEU A 281 -0.82 -17.11 -3.42
N TYR A 282 -0.20 -16.77 -4.54
CA TYR A 282 -0.80 -15.86 -5.52
C TYR A 282 -2.13 -16.38 -6.11
N ASP A 283 -2.28 -17.70 -6.23
CA ASP A 283 -3.50 -18.29 -6.80
C ASP A 283 -4.74 -17.99 -5.95
N GLU A 284 -4.62 -17.92 -4.64
CA GLU A 284 -5.69 -17.50 -3.73
C GLU A 284 -5.73 -15.99 -3.44
N THR A 285 -4.85 -15.21 -4.07
CA THR A 285 -4.78 -13.76 -3.82
C THR A 285 -5.92 -13.04 -4.54
N ILE A 286 -6.64 -12.22 -3.80
CA ILE A 286 -7.72 -11.35 -4.27
C ILE A 286 -7.16 -10.01 -4.73
N PHE A 287 -6.22 -9.46 -3.95
CA PHE A 287 -5.55 -8.19 -4.26
C PHE A 287 -4.07 -8.24 -3.90
N CYS A 288 -3.22 -7.88 -4.85
CA CYS A 288 -1.77 -7.72 -4.65
C CYS A 288 -1.24 -6.49 -5.40
N LEU A 289 -0.05 -6.07 -5.05
CA LEU A 289 0.71 -5.10 -5.84
C LEU A 289 1.75 -5.82 -6.69
N GLY A 290 2.02 -5.30 -7.89
CA GLY A 290 3.19 -5.66 -8.68
C GLY A 290 4.35 -4.74 -8.31
N MET A 291 5.51 -5.30 -7.97
CA MET A 291 6.72 -4.55 -7.68
C MET A 291 7.83 -4.96 -8.62
N ASP A 292 8.10 -4.10 -9.59
CA ASP A 292 9.18 -4.33 -10.56
C ASP A 292 10.54 -4.46 -9.85
N ASP A 293 11.35 -5.42 -10.33
CA ASP A 293 12.70 -5.70 -9.82
C ASP A 293 12.77 -5.95 -8.31
N MET A 294 11.73 -6.60 -7.78
CA MET A 294 11.59 -6.88 -6.35
C MET A 294 12.80 -7.64 -5.78
N ALA A 295 13.31 -8.62 -6.53
CA ALA A 295 14.44 -9.43 -6.10
C ALA A 295 15.71 -8.61 -5.84
N ASN A 296 16.00 -7.60 -6.66
CA ASN A 296 17.14 -6.70 -6.46
C ASN A 296 16.90 -5.68 -5.35
N LYS A 297 15.68 -5.16 -5.24
CA LYS A 297 15.32 -4.18 -4.21
C LYS A 297 15.37 -4.78 -2.81
N LEU A 298 15.05 -6.06 -2.68
CA LEU A 298 14.97 -6.75 -1.40
C LEU A 298 16.15 -7.67 -1.09
N LYS A 299 17.12 -7.79 -2.00
CA LYS A 299 18.26 -8.72 -1.86
C LYS A 299 19.05 -8.55 -0.55
N ASP A 300 19.16 -7.32 -0.07
CA ASP A 300 19.94 -7.01 1.11
C ASP A 300 19.24 -7.46 2.41
N ASP A 301 17.92 -7.51 2.42
CA ASP A 301 17.11 -7.97 3.56
C ASP A 301 17.17 -9.50 3.72
N TRP A 302 17.48 -10.25 2.66
CA TRP A 302 17.49 -11.71 2.64
C TRP A 302 18.88 -12.33 2.48
N LYS A 303 19.96 -11.60 2.75
CA LYS A 303 21.32 -11.99 2.37
C LYS A 303 21.84 -13.26 2.99
N SER A 304 21.43 -13.63 4.21
CA SER A 304 21.92 -14.86 4.84
C SER A 304 21.11 -15.26 6.06
N ILE A 305 20.55 -16.44 5.99
CA ILE A 305 19.94 -17.13 7.14
C ILE A 305 20.99 -17.69 8.12
N ASN A 306 22.26 -17.77 7.69
CA ASN A 306 23.34 -18.41 8.44
C ASN A 306 24.23 -17.42 9.19
N THR A 307 24.04 -16.13 9.00
CA THR A 307 24.80 -15.09 9.71
C THR A 307 23.87 -14.33 10.64
N TYR A 308 24.36 -14.04 11.84
CA TYR A 308 23.67 -13.27 12.87
C TYR A 308 23.33 -11.82 12.48
N SER A 309 23.64 -11.42 11.27
CA SER A 309 23.34 -10.09 10.74
C SER A 309 21.97 -9.96 10.08
N ASN A 310 21.22 -11.07 9.93
CA ASN A 310 19.88 -11.00 9.35
C ASN A 310 18.82 -10.95 10.45
N GLU A 311 18.17 -9.81 10.55
CA GLU A 311 17.15 -9.52 11.57
C GLU A 311 15.75 -10.00 11.20
N LEU A 312 15.56 -10.60 10.01
CA LEU A 312 14.27 -11.06 9.50
C LEU A 312 14.11 -12.58 9.64
N TYR A 313 14.34 -13.12 10.83
CA TYR A 313 14.12 -14.53 11.07
C TYR A 313 13.35 -14.77 12.38
N ILE A 314 12.75 -15.93 12.49
CA ILE A 314 12.12 -16.45 13.70
C ILE A 314 12.90 -17.71 14.16
N SER A 315 13.26 -17.80 15.44
CA SER A 315 13.90 -18.98 16.01
C SER A 315 13.00 -20.21 15.91
N TYR A 316 13.58 -21.39 15.99
CA TYR A 316 12.81 -22.62 16.02
C TYR A 316 11.85 -22.69 17.20
N ASP A 317 12.24 -22.19 18.38
CA ASP A 317 11.40 -22.19 19.57
C ASP A 317 10.17 -21.27 19.40
N ASN A 318 10.38 -20.05 18.91
CA ASN A 318 9.28 -19.13 18.64
C ASN A 318 8.40 -19.62 17.49
N ALA A 319 8.99 -20.17 16.43
CA ALA A 319 8.22 -20.76 15.35
C ALA A 319 7.38 -21.98 15.81
N ASN A 320 7.94 -22.82 16.68
CA ASN A 320 7.20 -23.93 17.27
C ASN A 320 5.99 -23.44 18.08
N THR A 321 6.15 -22.33 18.80
CA THR A 321 5.06 -21.69 19.56
C THR A 321 4.01 -21.08 18.64
N VAL A 322 4.44 -20.24 17.68
CA VAL A 322 3.52 -19.53 16.76
C VAL A 322 2.73 -20.50 15.88
N PHE A 323 3.36 -21.58 15.41
CA PHE A 323 2.71 -22.60 14.59
C PHE A 323 2.14 -23.78 15.40
N GLU A 324 2.17 -23.71 16.73
CA GLU A 324 1.67 -24.78 17.61
C GLU A 324 2.14 -26.18 17.20
N ARG A 325 3.43 -26.29 16.85
CA ARG A 325 4.03 -27.48 16.22
C ARG A 325 3.93 -28.76 17.04
N THR A 326 3.77 -28.65 18.34
CA THR A 326 3.62 -29.80 19.25
C THR A 326 2.18 -30.28 19.38
N THR A 327 1.22 -29.56 18.78
CA THR A 327 -0.21 -29.82 18.88
C THR A 327 -0.89 -29.76 17.51
N ILE A 328 -1.78 -28.79 17.30
CA ILE A 328 -2.63 -28.68 16.09
C ILE A 328 -1.83 -28.29 14.83
N GLY A 329 -0.71 -27.59 14.98
CA GLY A 329 0.12 -27.09 13.87
C GLY A 329 1.13 -28.11 13.32
N LEU A 330 1.10 -29.37 13.76
CA LEU A 330 2.08 -30.40 13.32
C LEU A 330 2.14 -30.53 11.80
N ASN A 331 1.03 -30.38 11.13
CA ASN A 331 0.88 -30.49 9.68
C ASN A 331 0.72 -29.13 8.97
N ASP A 332 0.97 -28.01 9.65
CA ASP A 332 0.85 -26.70 9.02
C ASP A 332 1.78 -26.59 7.80
N ILE A 333 1.18 -26.42 6.63
CA ILE A 333 1.90 -26.37 5.36
C ILE A 333 2.83 -25.15 5.27
N ARG A 334 2.50 -24.05 5.96
CA ARG A 334 3.30 -22.81 5.94
C ARG A 334 4.66 -23.02 6.62
N TYR A 335 4.72 -23.88 7.65
CA TYR A 335 5.95 -24.18 8.37
C TYR A 335 6.92 -25.06 7.56
N ARG A 336 6.44 -25.81 6.59
CA ARG A 336 7.27 -26.76 5.84
C ARG A 336 8.36 -26.07 5.06
N ASN A 337 9.57 -26.66 5.09
CA ASN A 337 10.68 -26.24 4.25
C ASN A 337 10.26 -26.26 2.76
N SER A 338 10.72 -25.28 2.02
CA SER A 338 10.40 -25.06 0.60
C SER A 338 9.00 -24.50 0.31
N TYR A 339 8.12 -24.35 1.29
CA TYR A 339 6.83 -23.69 1.11
C TYR A 339 6.83 -22.27 1.72
N GLY A 340 6.58 -22.15 3.03
CA GLY A 340 6.48 -20.85 3.69
C GLY A 340 7.81 -20.30 4.18
N PHE A 341 8.77 -21.17 4.49
CA PHE A 341 10.03 -20.77 5.08
C PHE A 341 11.26 -21.46 4.45
N ILE A 342 12.39 -20.80 4.57
CA ILE A 342 13.72 -21.38 4.40
C ILE A 342 14.22 -21.73 5.79
N HIS A 343 14.59 -22.99 5.99
CA HIS A 343 15.17 -23.49 7.25
C HIS A 343 16.69 -23.28 7.24
N GLY A 344 17.20 -22.56 8.23
CA GLY A 344 18.63 -22.35 8.48
C GLY A 344 19.09 -22.96 9.78
N ASN A 345 20.34 -22.71 10.17
CA ASN A 345 20.91 -23.29 11.38
C ASN A 345 20.26 -22.78 12.66
N ASN A 346 19.82 -21.54 12.70
CA ASN A 346 19.33 -20.86 13.89
C ASN A 346 17.82 -20.58 13.90
N GLY A 347 17.12 -20.84 12.80
CA GLY A 347 15.70 -20.54 12.69
C GLY A 347 15.19 -20.53 11.25
N LEU A 348 14.08 -19.87 11.06
CA LEU A 348 13.30 -19.83 9.84
C LEU A 348 13.28 -18.42 9.26
N MET A 349 13.42 -18.29 7.95
CA MET A 349 13.25 -17.05 7.22
C MET A 349 12.04 -17.17 6.28
N CYS A 350 11.14 -16.19 6.32
CA CYS A 350 9.95 -16.18 5.46
C CYS A 350 10.35 -16.19 3.98
N ARG A 351 9.75 -17.09 3.22
CA ARG A 351 10.04 -17.27 1.79
C ARG A 351 9.07 -16.49 0.89
N LYS A 352 8.04 -15.90 1.43
CA LYS A 352 6.93 -15.25 0.69
C LYS A 352 7.40 -14.33 -0.44
N TYR A 353 8.54 -13.66 -0.27
CA TYR A 353 9.09 -12.69 -1.21
C TYR A 353 10.30 -13.19 -1.99
N LEU A 354 10.66 -14.47 -1.84
CA LEU A 354 11.88 -15.08 -2.39
C LEU A 354 11.59 -16.13 -3.48
N SER A 355 10.45 -16.10 -4.12
CA SER A 355 10.14 -17.05 -5.19
C SER A 355 11.20 -16.95 -6.29
N LYS A 356 11.75 -18.11 -6.69
CA LYS A 356 12.68 -18.21 -7.81
C LYS A 356 11.97 -18.14 -9.15
N ASP A 357 10.67 -18.41 -9.17
CA ASP A 357 9.87 -18.31 -10.37
C ASP A 357 9.46 -16.86 -10.59
N LYS A 358 9.91 -16.27 -11.70
CA LYS A 358 9.56 -14.90 -12.09
C LYS A 358 8.05 -14.67 -12.23
N ASN A 359 7.26 -15.70 -12.43
CA ASN A 359 5.80 -15.59 -12.48
C ASN A 359 5.18 -15.29 -11.10
N TYR A 360 5.88 -15.64 -10.03
CA TYR A 360 5.43 -15.49 -8.65
C TYR A 360 6.27 -14.52 -7.82
N SER A 361 7.50 -14.20 -8.26
CA SER A 361 8.28 -13.08 -7.71
C SER A 361 7.66 -11.76 -8.17
N GLU A 362 7.94 -10.67 -7.51
CA GLU A 362 7.46 -9.32 -7.90
C GLU A 362 6.01 -9.02 -7.50
N LYS A 363 5.43 -9.81 -6.59
CA LYS A 363 4.06 -9.61 -6.10
C LYS A 363 4.02 -9.47 -4.59
N ILE A 364 3.27 -8.48 -4.14
CA ILE A 364 3.02 -8.21 -2.71
C ILE A 364 1.54 -8.48 -2.45
N PRO A 365 1.15 -9.68 -1.97
CA PRO A 365 -0.23 -9.98 -1.62
C PRO A 365 -0.68 -9.11 -0.44
N LEU A 366 -1.80 -8.42 -0.59
CA LEU A 366 -2.40 -7.55 0.41
C LEU A 366 -3.70 -8.14 0.98
N ILE A 367 -4.47 -8.85 0.15
CA ILE A 367 -5.70 -9.53 0.55
C ILE A 367 -5.72 -10.91 -0.11
N ARG A 368 -5.95 -11.96 0.70
CA ARG A 368 -6.05 -13.36 0.25
C ARG A 368 -7.36 -13.99 0.70
N LEU A 369 -7.79 -15.03 0.00
CA LEU A 369 -8.99 -15.80 0.33
C LEU A 369 -8.88 -16.51 1.70
N SER A 370 -7.67 -16.91 2.09
CA SER A 370 -7.39 -17.61 3.36
C SER A 370 -7.49 -16.72 4.60
N GLU A 371 -7.65 -15.43 4.46
CA GLU A 371 -7.82 -14.50 5.58
C GLU A 371 -9.26 -14.43 6.05
#